data_f553cd2d91d647e16330bb04f6279387
#
_entry.id   f553cd2d91d647e16330bb04f6279387
#
_cell.length_a   1.000
_cell.length_b   1.000
_cell.length_c   1.000
_cell.angle_alpha   90.00
_cell.angle_beta   90.00
_cell.angle_gamma   90.00
#
_symmetry.space_group_name_H-M   'P 1'
#
loop_
_entity.id
_entity.type
_entity.pdbx_description
1 polymer ?
#
loop_
_entity_poly.entity_id
_entity_poly.type
_entity_poly.pdbx_seq_one_letter_code
_entity_poly.pdbx_strand_id
1 'polypeptide(L)'
;LLQGACTAAGKLLVETNVWGYVSLDFVVFQDEKSGGAPRLWALAVHPFLTDSAASFTCFHLLARGLLDAESGGYRLPAASTGSAGRTASGNTADLLMREASLAKSSVAGAPRCFVVSSYVFHPHVTTMQYTAFFHACRLHGVCFDVERTLGTLFLLADSLTAGVFGVLSVGETPDGA
;
A
#
# COMPACT_ATOMS: atom_id res chain seq x y z
N LEU A 1 -17.07 10.06 -0.50
CA LEU A 1 -16.70 11.18 -1.36
C LEU A 1 -15.60 10.75 -2.35
N LEU A 2 -14.41 10.33 -1.88
CA LEU A 2 -13.30 9.87 -2.74
C LEU A 2 -13.71 8.69 -3.63
N GLN A 3 -14.35 7.68 -3.09
CA GLN A 3 -14.80 6.50 -3.83
C GLN A 3 -15.69 6.88 -5.02
N GLY A 4 -16.68 7.76 -4.82
CA GLY A 4 -17.53 8.22 -5.90
C GLY A 4 -16.76 8.93 -7.01
N ALA A 5 -15.79 9.78 -6.64
CA ALA A 5 -14.92 10.47 -7.60
C ALA A 5 -14.03 9.49 -8.37
N CYS A 6 -13.39 8.53 -7.68
CA CYS A 6 -12.59 7.49 -8.31
C CYS A 6 -13.41 6.59 -9.26
N THR A 7 -14.64 6.23 -8.86
CA THR A 7 -15.55 5.44 -9.71
C THR A 7 -15.93 6.20 -10.97
N ALA A 8 -16.25 7.50 -10.86
CA ALA A 8 -16.59 8.34 -12.01
C ALA A 8 -15.40 8.51 -12.95
N ALA A 9 -14.21 8.80 -12.40
CA ALA A 9 -12.98 8.89 -13.18
C ALA A 9 -12.64 7.56 -13.87
N GLY A 10 -12.77 6.43 -13.17
CA GLY A 10 -12.53 5.10 -13.74
C GLY A 10 -13.42 4.79 -14.94
N LYS A 11 -14.70 5.16 -14.90
CA LYS A 11 -15.62 5.01 -16.05
C LYS A 11 -15.14 5.82 -17.25
N LEU A 12 -14.79 7.07 -17.05
CA LEU A 12 -14.28 7.93 -18.15
C LEU A 12 -12.97 7.39 -18.73
N LEU A 13 -12.07 6.86 -17.90
CA LEU A 13 -10.81 6.28 -18.36
C LEU A 13 -11.06 5.03 -19.22
N VAL A 14 -11.99 4.18 -18.83
CA VAL A 14 -12.38 3.00 -19.62
C VAL A 14 -12.98 3.43 -20.97
N GLU A 15 -13.86 4.43 -20.99
CA GLU A 15 -14.47 4.98 -22.21
C GLU A 15 -13.41 5.58 -23.15
N THR A 16 -12.33 6.13 -22.60
CA THR A 16 -11.19 6.67 -23.38
C THR A 16 -10.11 5.62 -23.67
N ASN A 17 -10.38 4.35 -23.39
CA ASN A 17 -9.48 3.22 -23.64
C ASN A 17 -8.14 3.32 -22.88
N VAL A 18 -8.16 3.90 -21.67
CA VAL A 18 -7.01 3.94 -20.76
C VAL A 18 -7.11 2.78 -19.78
N TRP A 19 -6.10 1.90 -19.78
CA TRP A 19 -6.03 0.71 -18.96
C TRP A 19 -4.74 0.68 -18.13
N GLY A 20 -4.82 0.08 -16.95
CA GLY A 20 -3.68 -0.10 -16.06
C GLY A 20 -3.75 0.72 -14.79
N TYR A 21 -2.58 1.01 -14.22
CA TYR A 21 -2.50 1.86 -13.02
C TYR A 21 -2.73 3.31 -13.39
N VAL A 22 -3.63 3.93 -12.66
CA VAL A 22 -3.92 5.37 -12.78
C VAL A 22 -3.97 5.96 -11.38
N SER A 23 -3.18 6.99 -11.14
CA SER A 23 -3.23 7.76 -9.91
C SER A 23 -3.99 9.07 -10.14
N LEU A 24 -4.80 9.44 -9.16
CA LEU A 24 -5.62 10.64 -9.18
C LEU A 24 -5.24 11.52 -7.98
N ASP A 25 -4.88 12.75 -8.23
CA ASP A 25 -4.58 13.70 -7.18
C ASP A 25 -5.80 14.55 -6.88
N PHE A 26 -6.14 14.65 -5.60
CA PHE A 26 -7.27 15.42 -5.12
C PHE A 26 -6.85 16.37 -4.00
N VAL A 27 -7.50 17.53 -3.95
CA VAL A 27 -7.54 18.39 -2.77
C VAL A 27 -8.89 18.25 -2.11
N VAL A 28 -8.88 18.02 -0.81
CA VAL A 28 -10.07 18.06 0.03
C VAL A 28 -10.14 19.41 0.71
N PHE A 29 -11.23 20.13 0.58
CA PHE A 29 -11.44 21.41 1.23
C PHE A 29 -12.85 21.54 1.79
N GLN A 30 -13.00 22.40 2.77
CA GLN A 30 -14.31 22.77 3.30
C GLN A 30 -14.80 24.02 2.60
N ASP A 31 -15.98 23.96 2.02
CA ASP A 31 -16.61 25.11 1.38
C ASP A 31 -17.56 25.77 2.38
N GLU A 32 -17.16 26.92 2.92
CA GLU A 32 -17.98 27.70 3.87
C GLU A 32 -19.35 28.07 3.30
N LYS A 33 -19.45 28.29 1.97
CA LYS A 33 -20.70 28.63 1.29
C LYS A 33 -21.70 27.46 1.22
N SER A 34 -21.21 26.22 1.32
CA SER A 34 -22.03 25.01 1.30
C SER A 34 -22.24 24.38 2.69
N GLY A 35 -22.11 25.16 3.75
CA GLY A 35 -22.35 24.69 5.12
C GLY A 35 -21.22 23.84 5.69
N GLY A 36 -20.00 23.99 5.21
CA GLY A 36 -18.80 23.31 5.72
C GLY A 36 -18.67 21.85 5.28
N ALA A 37 -19.49 21.37 4.37
CA ALA A 37 -19.37 20.01 3.84
C ALA A 37 -18.06 19.85 3.05
N PRO A 38 -17.32 18.74 3.24
CA PRO A 38 -16.08 18.49 2.53
C PRO A 38 -16.36 18.30 1.02
N ARG A 39 -15.55 18.96 0.20
CA ARG A 39 -15.57 18.86 -1.26
C ARG A 39 -14.24 18.35 -1.77
N LEU A 40 -14.26 17.75 -2.96
CA LEU A 40 -13.08 17.28 -3.67
C LEU A 40 -12.85 18.12 -4.92
N TRP A 41 -11.59 18.43 -5.13
CA TRP A 41 -11.13 19.01 -6.38
C TRP A 41 -10.06 18.09 -6.98
N ALA A 42 -10.34 17.54 -8.16
CA ALA A 42 -9.37 16.76 -8.90
C ALA A 42 -8.32 17.69 -9.50
N LEU A 43 -7.05 17.44 -9.23
CA LEU A 43 -5.93 18.26 -9.69
C LEU A 43 -5.24 17.65 -10.90
N ALA A 44 -4.96 16.35 -10.85
CA ALA A 44 -4.19 15.67 -11.88
C ALA A 44 -4.62 14.20 -12.03
N VAL A 45 -4.35 13.68 -13.23
CA VAL A 45 -4.51 12.27 -13.58
C VAL A 45 -3.17 11.78 -14.12
N HIS A 46 -2.63 10.73 -13.52
CA HIS A 46 -1.34 10.13 -13.89
C HIS A 46 -1.57 8.71 -14.40
N PRO A 47 -1.68 8.51 -15.73
CA PRO A 47 -1.93 7.19 -16.33
C PRO A 47 -0.64 6.37 -16.47
N PHE A 48 0.12 6.23 -15.38
CA PHE A 48 1.35 5.45 -15.29
C PHE A 48 1.57 4.96 -13.86
N LEU A 49 2.54 4.07 -13.69
CA LEU A 49 2.93 3.56 -12.38
C LEU A 49 3.61 4.67 -11.58
N THR A 50 2.91 5.19 -10.59
CA THR A 50 3.44 6.17 -9.63
C THR A 50 4.06 5.48 -8.42
N ASP A 51 4.80 6.21 -7.58
CA ASP A 51 5.34 5.69 -6.32
C ASP A 51 4.24 5.14 -5.41
N SER A 52 3.08 5.77 -5.38
CA SER A 52 1.92 5.29 -4.61
C SER A 52 1.41 3.96 -5.15
N ALA A 53 1.33 3.80 -6.47
CA ALA A 53 0.90 2.55 -7.09
C ALA A 53 1.95 1.45 -6.90
N ALA A 54 3.24 1.77 -7.01
CA ALA A 54 4.34 0.85 -6.73
C ALA A 54 4.34 0.40 -5.26
N SER A 55 4.13 1.33 -4.34
CA SER A 55 4.05 1.05 -2.89
C SER A 55 2.84 0.18 -2.56
N PHE A 56 1.68 0.45 -3.15
CA PHE A 56 0.50 -0.41 -3.00
C PHE A 56 0.76 -1.81 -3.54
N THR A 57 1.42 -1.94 -4.69
CA THR A 57 1.77 -3.24 -5.27
C THR A 57 2.72 -4.01 -4.35
N CYS A 58 3.74 -3.34 -3.80
CA CYS A 58 4.64 -3.93 -2.83
C CYS A 58 3.89 -4.41 -1.57
N PHE A 59 3.05 -3.56 -1.00
CA PHE A 59 2.18 -3.91 0.12
C PHE A 59 1.29 -5.12 -0.19
N HIS A 60 0.63 -5.12 -1.35
CA HIS A 60 -0.27 -6.20 -1.76
C HIS A 60 0.46 -7.55 -1.92
N LEU A 61 1.66 -7.54 -2.51
CA LEU A 61 2.50 -8.73 -2.63
C LEU A 61 2.94 -9.30 -1.28
N LEU A 62 3.20 -8.43 -0.31
CA LEU A 62 3.63 -8.82 1.03
C LEU A 62 2.46 -9.30 1.89
N ALA A 63 1.38 -8.54 1.91
CA ALA A 63 0.21 -8.83 2.74
C ALA A 63 -0.64 -9.96 2.16
N ARG A 64 -0.65 -10.12 0.83
CA ARG A 64 -1.43 -11.15 0.10
C ARG A 64 -2.90 -11.19 0.51
N GLY A 65 -3.46 -10.02 0.77
CA GLY A 65 -4.84 -9.84 1.17
C GLY A 65 -5.73 -9.41 0.00
N LEU A 66 -6.92 -8.98 0.31
CA LEU A 66 -7.92 -8.52 -0.64
C LEU A 66 -8.29 -7.06 -0.37
N LEU A 67 -8.34 -6.28 -1.43
CA LEU A 67 -8.91 -4.94 -1.42
C LEU A 67 -10.42 -5.06 -1.63
N ASP A 68 -11.18 -4.56 -0.67
CA ASP A 68 -12.61 -4.32 -0.86
C ASP A 68 -12.81 -3.02 -1.62
N ALA A 69 -13.21 -3.12 -2.87
CA ALA A 69 -13.41 -1.96 -3.74
C ALA A 69 -14.56 -1.05 -3.31
N GLU A 70 -15.52 -1.57 -2.51
CA GLU A 70 -16.65 -0.79 -2.03
C GLU A 70 -16.29 0.07 -0.82
N SER A 71 -15.61 -0.51 0.16
CA SER A 71 -15.20 0.21 1.37
C SER A 71 -13.81 0.85 1.27
N GLY A 72 -12.99 0.43 0.31
CA GLY A 72 -11.57 0.76 0.24
C GLY A 72 -10.73 0.05 1.30
N GLY A 73 -11.32 -0.87 2.06
CA GLY A 73 -10.65 -1.62 3.10
C GLY A 73 -9.79 -2.75 2.53
N TYR A 74 -8.66 -3.01 3.15
CA TYR A 74 -7.79 -4.12 2.81
C TYR A 74 -7.77 -5.15 3.96
N ARG A 75 -7.97 -6.42 3.65
CA ARG A 75 -8.04 -7.50 4.65
C ARG A 75 -7.20 -8.70 4.24
N LEU A 76 -6.61 -9.34 5.24
CA LEU A 76 -5.97 -10.64 5.03
C LEU A 76 -7.04 -11.71 4.79
N PRO A 77 -6.74 -12.78 4.03
CA PRO A 77 -7.64 -13.91 3.96
C PRO A 77 -7.81 -14.52 5.37
N ALA A 78 -9.02 -14.97 5.69
CA ALA A 78 -9.25 -15.72 6.93
C ALA A 78 -8.26 -16.90 6.97
N ALA A 79 -7.58 -17.08 8.11
CA ALA A 79 -6.65 -18.19 8.27
C ALA A 79 -7.43 -19.49 8.03
N SER A 80 -7.19 -20.13 6.89
CA SER A 80 -7.64 -21.49 6.69
C SER A 80 -6.91 -22.35 7.70
N THR A 81 -7.62 -23.06 8.55
CA THR A 81 -7.10 -24.01 9.56
C THR A 81 -6.40 -25.22 8.93
N GLY A 82 -5.85 -25.08 7.75
CA GLY A 82 -5.04 -26.06 7.06
C GLY A 82 -3.63 -25.50 6.86
N SER A 83 -2.67 -26.13 7.50
CA SER A 83 -1.23 -25.94 7.36
C SER A 83 -0.78 -26.23 5.91
N ALA A 84 -1.12 -25.35 4.98
CA ALA A 84 -0.58 -25.39 3.63
C ALA A 84 0.70 -24.55 3.65
N GLY A 85 1.84 -25.24 3.57
CA GLY A 85 3.16 -24.64 3.57
C GLY A 85 3.25 -23.44 2.63
N ARG A 86 3.73 -22.33 3.17
CA ARG A 86 4.10 -21.12 2.44
C ARG A 86 5.32 -21.40 1.56
N THR A 87 5.14 -22.11 0.47
CA THR A 87 6.16 -22.16 -0.57
C THR A 87 6.08 -20.90 -1.39
N ALA A 88 7.16 -20.11 -1.34
CA ALA A 88 7.33 -18.83 -2.03
C ALA A 88 7.48 -18.97 -3.57
N SER A 89 6.94 -20.01 -4.17
CA SER A 89 7.00 -20.28 -5.61
C SER A 89 5.58 -20.26 -6.19
N GLY A 90 5.05 -19.08 -6.40
CA GLY A 90 3.79 -18.91 -7.14
C GLY A 90 4.01 -18.06 -8.38
N ASN A 91 3.68 -18.60 -9.56
CA ASN A 91 3.58 -17.83 -10.80
C ASN A 91 2.55 -16.71 -10.63
N THR A 92 2.79 -15.56 -11.25
CA THR A 92 1.88 -14.40 -11.26
C THR A 92 0.45 -14.79 -11.68
N ALA A 93 0.29 -15.78 -12.56
CA ALA A 93 -1.00 -16.33 -12.98
C ALA A 93 -1.75 -17.02 -11.82
N ASP A 94 -1.03 -17.68 -10.91
CA ASP A 94 -1.61 -18.37 -9.74
C ASP A 94 -2.11 -17.38 -8.69
N LEU A 95 -1.43 -16.24 -8.57
CA LEU A 95 -1.87 -15.12 -7.74
C LEU A 95 -3.17 -14.50 -8.27
N LEU A 96 -3.26 -14.25 -9.58
CA LEU A 96 -4.46 -13.67 -10.22
C LEU A 96 -5.67 -14.61 -10.15
N MET A 97 -5.46 -15.93 -10.34
CA MET A 97 -6.53 -16.93 -10.21
C MET A 97 -7.01 -17.07 -8.76
N ARG A 98 -6.11 -16.90 -7.81
CA ARG A 98 -6.43 -16.92 -6.39
C ARG A 98 -7.23 -15.68 -5.97
N GLU A 99 -6.93 -14.51 -6.51
CA GLU A 99 -7.72 -13.28 -6.33
C GLU A 99 -9.15 -13.45 -6.84
N ALA A 100 -9.32 -13.99 -8.04
CA ALA A 100 -10.64 -14.24 -8.63
C ALA A 100 -11.47 -15.24 -7.80
N SER A 101 -10.82 -16.20 -7.16
CA SER A 101 -11.47 -17.18 -6.28
C SER A 101 -11.83 -16.62 -4.90
N LEU A 102 -10.98 -15.75 -4.35
CA LEU A 102 -11.17 -15.13 -3.04
C LEU A 102 -12.21 -13.99 -3.08
N ALA A 103 -12.37 -13.31 -4.21
CA ALA A 103 -13.38 -12.25 -4.38
C ALA A 103 -14.83 -12.73 -4.16
N LYS A 104 -15.07 -14.05 -4.14
CA LYS A 104 -16.37 -14.67 -3.86
C LYS A 104 -16.56 -15.08 -2.40
N SER A 105 -15.53 -14.96 -1.56
CA SER A 105 -15.60 -15.32 -0.14
C SER A 105 -15.75 -14.06 0.71
N SER A 106 -16.66 -14.07 1.67
CA SER A 106 -16.79 -12.96 2.62
C SER A 106 -15.47 -12.80 3.38
N VAL A 107 -14.80 -11.67 3.17
CA VAL A 107 -13.46 -11.41 3.70
C VAL A 107 -13.55 -11.13 5.20
N ALA A 108 -13.44 -12.18 6.00
CA ALA A 108 -13.48 -12.11 7.46
C ALA A 108 -12.09 -12.05 8.12
N GLY A 109 -11.07 -11.57 7.39
CA GLY A 109 -9.70 -11.52 7.88
C GLY A 109 -9.33 -10.22 8.61
N ALA A 110 -8.18 -10.21 9.25
CA ALA A 110 -7.66 -9.06 9.97
C ALA A 110 -7.43 -7.89 8.99
N PRO A 111 -7.85 -6.66 9.35
CA PRO A 111 -7.60 -5.48 8.52
C PRO A 111 -6.11 -5.21 8.40
N ARG A 112 -5.70 -4.60 7.28
CA ARG A 112 -4.36 -4.09 7.08
C ARG A 112 -4.43 -2.74 6.38
N CYS A 113 -3.56 -1.86 6.81
CA CYS A 113 -3.29 -0.59 6.15
C CYS A 113 -1.79 -0.38 6.05
N PHE A 114 -1.37 0.54 5.23
CA PHE A 114 0.03 0.91 5.11
C PHE A 114 0.19 2.42 5.05
N VAL A 115 1.34 2.85 5.51
CA VAL A 115 1.82 4.23 5.35
C VAL A 115 3.13 4.16 4.60
N VAL A 116 3.32 5.04 3.63
CA VAL A 116 4.56 5.15 2.88
C VAL A 116 5.14 6.55 3.02
N SER A 117 6.44 6.60 3.20
CA SER A 117 7.24 7.82 3.03
C SER A 117 8.37 7.51 2.06
N SER A 118 8.33 8.13 0.90
CA SER A 118 9.36 7.93 -0.13
C SER A 118 10.66 8.66 0.20
N TYR A 119 10.62 9.58 1.14
CA TYR A 119 11.73 10.48 1.43
C TYR A 119 11.92 10.67 2.93
N VAL A 120 12.68 9.78 3.54
CA VAL A 120 13.16 9.95 4.92
C VAL A 120 14.63 10.34 4.86
N PHE A 121 14.97 11.52 5.35
CA PHE A 121 16.34 12.03 5.35
C PHE A 121 16.88 12.12 6.78
N HIS A 122 18.10 11.60 6.97
CA HIS A 122 18.84 11.80 8.20
C HIS A 122 20.35 11.84 7.95
N PRO A 123 21.06 12.89 8.36
CA PRO A 123 22.48 13.08 8.03
C PRO A 123 23.38 11.96 8.56
N HIS A 124 23.09 11.35 9.69
CA HIS A 124 23.88 10.25 10.24
C HIS A 124 23.79 8.96 9.40
N VAL A 125 22.73 8.80 8.60
CA VAL A 125 22.58 7.62 7.73
C VAL A 125 23.62 7.63 6.62
N THR A 126 24.07 8.79 6.16
CA THR A 126 25.07 8.91 5.08
C THR A 126 26.40 8.24 5.42
N THR A 127 26.76 8.18 6.69
CA THR A 127 28.00 7.59 7.19
C THR A 127 27.83 6.17 7.72
N MET A 128 26.60 5.67 7.75
CA MET A 128 26.27 4.39 8.34
C MET A 128 26.41 3.27 7.30
N GLN A 129 27.08 2.19 7.68
CA GLN A 129 27.11 0.98 6.86
C GLN A 129 25.76 0.23 6.95
N TYR A 130 25.37 -0.44 5.87
CA TYR A 130 24.12 -1.22 5.82
C TYR A 130 23.98 -2.23 6.98
N THR A 131 25.08 -2.93 7.29
CA THR A 131 25.10 -3.88 8.41
C THR A 131 24.80 -3.23 9.76
N ALA A 132 25.38 -2.06 10.02
CA ALA A 132 25.15 -1.31 11.25
C ALA A 132 23.69 -0.76 11.30
N PHE A 133 23.19 -0.25 10.17
CA PHE A 133 21.83 0.23 10.04
C PHE A 133 20.81 -0.88 10.37
N PHE A 134 20.90 -2.02 9.69
CA PHE A 134 19.97 -3.13 9.92
C PHE A 134 20.15 -3.80 11.29
N HIS A 135 21.35 -3.75 11.86
CA HIS A 135 21.57 -4.21 13.23
C HIS A 135 20.84 -3.29 14.23
N ALA A 136 20.95 -1.98 14.07
CA ALA A 136 20.22 -1.01 14.89
C ALA A 136 18.69 -1.19 14.75
N CYS A 137 18.18 -1.33 13.52
CA CYS A 137 16.76 -1.59 13.28
C CYS A 137 16.28 -2.82 14.03
N ARG A 138 17.04 -3.92 14.01
CA ARG A 138 16.72 -5.14 14.72
C ARG A 138 16.70 -4.95 16.24
N LEU A 139 17.68 -4.25 16.79
CA LEU A 139 17.75 -3.95 18.22
C LEU A 139 16.55 -3.13 18.70
N HIS A 140 16.04 -2.25 17.86
CA HIS A 140 14.89 -1.40 18.18
C HIS A 140 13.55 -1.99 17.72
N GLY A 141 13.53 -3.22 17.22
CA GLY A 141 12.30 -3.87 16.75
C GLY A 141 11.71 -3.26 15.48
N VAL A 142 12.47 -2.44 14.76
CA VAL A 142 12.05 -1.83 13.50
C VAL A 142 12.32 -2.80 12.35
N CYS A 143 11.39 -3.71 12.12
CA CYS A 143 11.47 -4.72 11.07
C CYS A 143 10.08 -5.17 10.64
N PHE A 144 10.01 -5.87 9.52
CA PHE A 144 8.78 -6.48 9.04
C PHE A 144 8.68 -7.93 9.48
N ASP A 145 7.58 -8.25 10.14
CA ASP A 145 7.23 -9.62 10.51
C ASP A 145 6.41 -10.27 9.39
N VAL A 146 7.03 -11.19 8.67
CA VAL A 146 6.42 -11.88 7.53
C VAL A 146 5.24 -12.77 7.95
N GLU A 147 5.28 -13.35 9.16
CA GLU A 147 4.20 -14.21 9.62
C GLU A 147 2.96 -13.43 10.03
N ARG A 148 3.17 -12.33 10.73
CA ARG A 148 2.09 -11.43 11.15
C ARG A 148 1.68 -10.45 10.05
N THR A 149 2.52 -10.28 9.03
CA THR A 149 2.37 -9.26 7.98
C THR A 149 2.20 -7.86 8.55
N LEU A 150 3.07 -7.50 9.48
CA LEU A 150 3.09 -6.23 10.19
C LEU A 150 4.52 -5.71 10.30
N GLY A 151 4.66 -4.41 10.45
CA GLY A 151 5.94 -3.75 10.70
C GLY A 151 6.47 -2.97 9.51
N THR A 152 7.76 -2.68 9.52
CA THR A 152 8.40 -1.69 8.66
C THR A 152 9.36 -2.33 7.67
N LEU A 153 9.24 -1.91 6.41
CA LEU A 153 10.14 -2.23 5.30
C LEU A 153 10.86 -0.98 4.86
N PHE A 154 12.11 -1.13 4.46
CA PHE A 154 12.92 -0.05 3.90
C PHE A 154 12.95 -0.15 2.39
N LEU A 155 12.53 0.91 1.71
CA LEU A 155 12.59 1.05 0.27
C LEU A 155 13.92 1.72 -0.07
N LEU A 156 14.93 0.90 -0.37
CA LEU A 156 16.30 1.37 -0.64
C LEU A 156 16.49 1.52 -2.15
N ALA A 157 15.68 2.36 -2.79
CA ALA A 157 15.85 2.69 -4.20
C ALA A 157 17.15 3.45 -4.44
N ASP A 158 17.49 4.32 -3.48
CA ASP A 158 18.78 5.01 -3.42
C ASP A 158 19.69 4.36 -2.36
N SER A 159 20.96 4.68 -2.41
CA SER A 159 21.91 4.18 -1.41
C SER A 159 21.76 4.95 -0.10
N LEU A 160 22.00 4.29 1.03
CA LEU A 160 22.09 4.96 2.34
C LEU A 160 23.12 6.10 2.34
N THR A 161 24.12 6.05 1.46
CA THR A 161 25.14 7.11 1.31
C THR A 161 24.54 8.44 0.86
N ALA A 162 23.39 8.45 0.21
CA ALA A 162 22.64 9.67 -0.10
C ALA A 162 21.92 10.25 1.12
N GLY A 163 21.87 9.50 2.23
CA GLY A 163 21.14 9.89 3.44
C GLY A 163 19.64 9.86 3.32
N VAL A 164 19.14 9.30 2.24
CA VAL A 164 17.71 9.23 1.90
C VAL A 164 17.28 7.80 1.72
N PHE A 165 16.15 7.43 2.29
CA PHE A 165 15.53 6.14 2.08
C PHE A 165 14.01 6.24 2.18
N GLY A 166 13.33 5.33 1.54
CA GLY A 166 11.89 5.17 1.68
C GLY A 166 11.55 4.20 2.81
N VAL A 167 10.38 4.37 3.37
CA VAL A 167 9.81 3.49 4.39
C VAL A 167 8.38 3.14 4.02
N LEU A 168 8.05 1.87 4.12
CA LEU A 168 6.69 1.36 4.02
C LEU A 168 6.38 0.62 5.32
N SER A 169 5.45 1.14 6.09
CA SER A 169 4.99 0.53 7.35
C SER A 169 3.60 -0.05 7.18
N VAL A 170 3.39 -1.25 7.69
CA VAL A 170 2.13 -1.99 7.63
C VAL A 170 1.60 -2.22 9.04
N GLY A 171 0.35 -1.83 9.27
CA GLY A 171 -0.34 -1.94 10.54
C GLY A 171 -1.77 -2.47 10.40
N GLU A 172 -2.41 -2.69 11.53
CA GLU A 172 -3.85 -3.03 11.59
C GLU A 172 -4.72 -1.78 11.51
N THR A 173 -4.17 -0.66 11.96
CA THR A 173 -4.78 0.67 11.91
C THR A 173 -3.79 1.66 11.33
N PRO A 174 -4.25 2.81 10.80
CA PRO A 174 -3.36 3.85 10.28
C PRO A 174 -2.37 4.38 11.33
N ASP A 175 -2.77 4.43 12.60
CA ASP A 175 -1.91 4.90 13.70
C ASP A 175 -0.88 3.85 14.13
N GLY A 176 -1.08 2.60 13.75
CA GLY A 176 -0.18 1.48 14.05
C GLY A 176 0.68 1.02 12.86
N ALA A 177 0.61 1.76 11.73
CA ALA A 177 1.38 1.49 10.53
C ALA A 177 2.71 2.27 10.48
#